data_4ef693c0b40df7d0f2cf44f65a4b9cc6
#
_entry.id   4ef693c0b40df7d0f2cf44f65a4b9cc6
#
_cell.length_a   1.000
_cell.length_b   1.000
_cell.length_c   1.000
_cell.angle_alpha   90.00
_cell.angle_beta   90.00
_cell.angle_gamma   90.00
#
_symmetry.space_group_name_H-M   'P 1'
#
loop_
_entity.id
_entity.type
_entity.pdbx_description
1 polymer ?
#
loop_
_entity_poly.entity_id
_entity_poly.type
_entity_poly.pdbx_seq_one_letter_code
_entity_poly.pdbx_strand_id
1 'polypeptide(L)'
;MLFVQRLGWHCRYACRFSRIDPGGDFMLHSLLRGPAAARARWALAVAAVAGLAAVIPGATATAQPVTPIQHVVVIYLENHSFDNLLGYWCDDNPGRCPDGGMPAQVTLSNGATVTPSVDPDTVPNIDHNGKSQVAAMDNGKMDGWANIPPTGRIGGCSAGTHYQCISGYQPSQIPNITGLASQFAISDRTFSESDSPSWVGHIDVVAANSDGFWGSNPSPAQGVTPRPGWGCDSDQVVPWAPPGGTYRNVPSCIPDWSLGLPNGGAFEPTPVANIPTIMDRLDAAGLAWKIYGATAGEQAYGEWDICPAFAGCLDTSQDANLVDDSQFATDAAAGNLPAFSVVTPGGTEFPDSCHNAESITACDNWLGQLVGDVESSPDWPTTAVFITWDDFGGFYDQVYPGTNASPDGTQEGPRVPLIIVSPFARPGFTDTSAATFASILAYTEHTFGLSPLGPSDAYAYDFSNAFAYAQAPLKRLPMVHRPLPRTALHIHQTPALLHDPS
;
A
#
# COMPACT_ATOMS: atom_id res chain seq x y z
N MET A 1 -27.80 -39.36 -32.42
CA MET A 1 -29.09 -39.54 -31.71
C MET A 1 -29.04 -38.58 -30.54
N LEU A 2 -29.49 -37.36 -30.72
CA LEU A 2 -30.81 -36.80 -30.42
C LEU A 2 -31.25 -37.05 -28.94
N PHE A 3 -31.25 -36.04 -28.09
CA PHE A 3 -32.45 -35.34 -27.70
C PHE A 3 -32.10 -34.05 -26.92
N VAL A 4 -32.67 -32.96 -27.41
CA VAL A 4 -32.77 -31.63 -26.82
C VAL A 4 -34.02 -31.63 -25.91
N GLN A 5 -33.96 -31.02 -24.73
CA GLN A 5 -35.17 -30.41 -24.14
C GLN A 5 -34.84 -29.17 -23.34
N ARG A 6 -35.33 -28.04 -23.82
CA ARG A 6 -35.53 -26.77 -23.12
C ARG A 6 -36.72 -26.91 -22.18
N LEU A 7 -36.65 -26.31 -21.01
CA LEU A 7 -37.81 -25.91 -20.26
C LEU A 7 -37.61 -24.50 -19.70
N GLY A 8 -38.32 -23.56 -20.31
CA GLY A 8 -38.47 -22.22 -19.78
C GLY A 8 -39.57 -22.18 -18.71
N TRP A 9 -39.37 -21.34 -17.71
CA TRP A 9 -40.43 -20.93 -16.80
C TRP A 9 -40.59 -19.42 -16.85
N HIS A 10 -41.72 -19.00 -17.42
CA HIS A 10 -42.28 -17.66 -17.25
C HIS A 10 -43.06 -17.62 -15.94
N CYS A 11 -42.79 -16.67 -15.10
CA CYS A 11 -43.76 -16.27 -14.08
C CYS A 11 -44.08 -14.79 -14.24
N ARG A 12 -45.34 -14.54 -14.67
CA ARG A 12 -45.96 -13.20 -14.68
C ARG A 12 -46.55 -12.97 -13.32
N TYR A 13 -46.26 -11.83 -12.71
CA TYR A 13 -47.16 -11.26 -11.72
C TYR A 13 -47.54 -9.82 -12.09
N ALA A 14 -48.86 -9.64 -12.11
CA ALA A 14 -49.52 -8.44 -12.59
C ALA A 14 -49.53 -7.33 -11.53
N CYS A 15 -49.21 -6.14 -11.97
CA CYS A 15 -49.47 -4.90 -11.24
C CYS A 15 -50.96 -4.69 -10.99
N ARG A 16 -51.36 -4.35 -9.79
CA ARG A 16 -52.62 -3.65 -9.50
C ARG A 16 -52.30 -2.22 -9.09
N PHE A 17 -52.68 -1.31 -9.97
CA PHE A 17 -52.86 0.10 -9.64
C PHE A 17 -54.18 0.27 -8.85
N SER A 18 -54.13 0.98 -7.74
CA SER A 18 -55.33 1.63 -7.17
C SER A 18 -55.07 3.13 -7.14
N ARG A 19 -55.89 3.81 -7.94
CA ARG A 19 -56.14 5.26 -7.90
C ARG A 19 -56.85 5.61 -6.62
N ILE A 20 -56.47 6.74 -6.03
CA ILE A 20 -57.37 7.57 -5.21
C ILE A 20 -57.19 9.01 -5.71
N ASP A 21 -58.35 9.56 -6.13
CA ASP A 21 -58.55 10.91 -6.66
C ASP A 21 -58.81 11.91 -5.51
N PRO A 22 -58.82 13.19 -5.81
CA PRO A 22 -58.58 14.27 -4.85
C PRO A 22 -59.87 14.96 -4.40
N GLY A 23 -59.76 15.76 -3.35
CA GLY A 23 -60.76 16.75 -3.04
C GLY A 23 -60.91 17.11 -1.57
N GLY A 24 -60.71 18.35 -1.27
CA GLY A 24 -61.08 18.89 0.05
C GLY A 24 -60.48 20.29 0.33
N ASP A 25 -61.09 21.29 -0.33
CA ASP A 25 -61.02 22.69 0.10
C ASP A 25 -61.48 22.88 1.55
N PHE A 26 -60.91 23.79 2.28
CA PHE A 26 -61.59 24.74 3.17
C PHE A 26 -60.61 25.82 3.67
N MET A 27 -60.82 27.02 3.12
CA MET A 27 -61.25 28.31 3.68
C MET A 27 -60.30 29.06 4.63
N LEU A 28 -59.95 30.20 4.08
CA LEU A 28 -59.65 31.52 4.61
C LEU A 28 -60.30 31.86 5.95
N HIS A 29 -59.57 32.54 6.82
CA HIS A 29 -60.09 33.69 7.54
C HIS A 29 -59.03 34.79 7.73
N SER A 30 -59.33 35.94 7.15
CA SER A 30 -58.77 37.26 7.28
C SER A 30 -59.13 37.95 8.59
N LEU A 31 -58.32 38.86 9.08
CA LEU A 31 -58.67 40.12 9.77
C LEU A 31 -57.43 41.02 9.85
N LEU A 32 -57.34 41.96 9.06
CA LEU A 32 -57.47 43.42 9.01
C LEU A 32 -57.23 44.17 10.35
N ARG A 33 -56.29 45.12 10.40
CA ARG A 33 -56.42 46.59 10.39
C ARG A 33 -55.14 47.29 10.90
N GLY A 34 -54.67 48.24 10.12
CA GLY A 34 -53.61 49.18 10.50
C GLY A 34 -54.15 50.33 11.43
N PRO A 35 -53.47 51.45 11.64
CA PRO A 35 -53.28 52.51 10.63
C PRO A 35 -51.96 53.30 10.61
N ALA A 36 -51.69 53.86 9.49
CA ALA A 36 -51.35 55.22 9.03
C ALA A 36 -50.44 56.15 9.84
N ALA A 37 -49.45 56.61 9.10
CA ALA A 37 -48.95 57.99 8.97
C ALA A 37 -48.00 58.61 10.01
N ALA A 38 -46.80 58.85 9.58
CA ALA A 38 -46.16 60.18 9.73
C ALA A 38 -45.03 60.38 8.69
N ARG A 39 -45.25 61.37 7.84
CA ARG A 39 -44.26 61.93 6.91
C ARG A 39 -43.31 62.85 7.71
N ALA A 40 -42.00 62.67 7.55
CA ALA A 40 -41.04 63.73 7.81
C ALA A 40 -39.94 63.70 6.74
N ARG A 41 -39.88 64.75 5.95
CA ARG A 41 -38.80 65.10 5.04
C ARG A 41 -37.58 65.49 5.82
N TRP A 42 -36.41 64.97 5.50
CA TRP A 42 -35.11 65.65 5.73
C TRP A 42 -34.17 65.46 4.57
N ALA A 43 -33.43 66.51 4.34
CA ALA A 43 -32.64 66.88 3.21
C ALA A 43 -31.45 65.97 2.87
N LEU A 44 -31.06 66.03 1.58
CA LEU A 44 -29.79 65.57 1.04
C LEU A 44 -28.60 66.17 1.84
N ALA A 45 -27.72 65.28 2.31
CA ALA A 45 -26.32 65.61 2.56
C ALA A 45 -25.48 64.63 1.74
N VAL A 46 -24.88 65.10 0.66
CA VAL A 46 -23.87 64.40 -0.12
C VAL A 46 -22.58 64.43 0.73
N ALA A 47 -22.21 63.35 1.36
CA ALA A 47 -20.89 63.18 1.93
C ALA A 47 -20.09 62.27 0.99
N ALA A 48 -19.11 62.85 0.32
CA ALA A 48 -18.08 62.10 -0.41
C ALA A 48 -17.23 61.31 0.58
N VAL A 49 -17.48 60.00 0.65
CA VAL A 49 -16.57 59.08 1.32
C VAL A 49 -15.52 58.65 0.30
N ALA A 50 -14.33 59.21 0.41
CA ALA A 50 -13.14 58.70 -0.24
C ALA A 50 -12.87 57.29 0.32
N GLY A 51 -13.19 56.26 -0.47
CA GLY A 51 -12.86 54.89 -0.14
C GLY A 51 -11.34 54.69 -0.14
N LEU A 52 -10.73 54.55 1.02
CA LEU A 52 -9.45 53.87 1.16
C LEU A 52 -9.68 52.40 0.81
N ALA A 53 -9.34 52.03 -0.43
CA ALA A 53 -9.14 50.64 -0.78
C ALA A 53 -7.92 50.15 0.01
N ALA A 54 -8.17 49.44 1.11
CA ALA A 54 -7.15 48.66 1.76
C ALA A 54 -6.71 47.57 0.76
N VAL A 55 -5.54 47.78 0.15
CA VAL A 55 -4.83 46.74 -0.58
C VAL A 55 -4.44 45.69 0.46
N ILE A 56 -5.24 44.63 0.57
CA ILE A 56 -4.82 43.44 1.25
C ILE A 56 -3.64 42.89 0.43
N PRO A 57 -2.42 42.79 0.99
CA PRO A 57 -1.36 42.11 0.26
C PRO A 57 -1.88 40.71 -0.01
N GLY A 58 -2.11 40.39 -1.27
CA GLY A 58 -2.39 39.01 -1.68
C GLY A 58 -1.26 38.17 -1.13
N ALA A 59 -1.59 37.18 -0.32
CA ALA A 59 -0.65 36.12 -0.01
C ALA A 59 -0.19 35.61 -1.38
N THR A 60 1.07 35.86 -1.71
CA THR A 60 1.71 35.21 -2.84
C THR A 60 1.69 33.74 -2.47
N ALA A 61 0.77 32.97 -3.08
CA ALA A 61 0.89 31.54 -3.09
C ALA A 61 2.31 31.28 -3.62
N THR A 62 3.16 30.78 -2.76
CA THR A 62 4.46 30.26 -3.17
C THR A 62 4.10 29.16 -4.15
N ALA A 63 4.38 29.41 -5.45
CA ALA A 63 4.23 28.38 -6.46
C ALA A 63 5.02 27.17 -5.94
N GLN A 64 4.34 26.07 -5.72
CA GLN A 64 5.03 24.82 -5.41
C GLN A 64 6.06 24.57 -6.51
N PRO A 65 7.26 24.10 -6.19
CA PRO A 65 8.22 23.79 -7.23
C PRO A 65 7.57 22.79 -8.17
N VAL A 66 7.46 23.18 -9.43
CA VAL A 66 6.87 22.32 -10.47
C VAL A 66 7.77 21.11 -10.58
N THR A 67 7.32 19.97 -10.06
CA THR A 67 8.02 18.70 -10.24
C THR A 67 7.95 18.31 -11.72
N PRO A 68 9.04 17.80 -12.32
CA PRO A 68 8.99 17.28 -13.68
C PRO A 68 8.34 15.90 -13.75
N ILE A 69 7.98 15.29 -12.62
CA ILE A 69 7.44 13.93 -12.53
C ILE A 69 6.01 13.90 -13.07
N GLN A 70 5.76 12.93 -13.93
CA GLN A 70 4.46 12.64 -14.54
C GLN A 70 4.02 11.21 -14.30
N HIS A 71 4.94 10.34 -13.85
CA HIS A 71 4.71 8.94 -13.59
C HIS A 71 5.31 8.58 -12.23
N VAL A 72 4.47 8.08 -11.33
CA VAL A 72 4.87 7.52 -10.05
C VAL A 72 4.63 6.00 -10.14
N VAL A 73 5.67 5.22 -9.95
CA VAL A 73 5.62 3.75 -9.97
C VAL A 73 6.00 3.24 -8.59
N VAL A 74 5.15 2.42 -7.99
CA VAL A 74 5.44 1.73 -6.74
C VAL A 74 5.67 0.26 -7.07
N ILE A 75 6.89 -0.24 -6.92
CA ILE A 75 7.20 -1.67 -6.96
C ILE A 75 7.09 -2.18 -5.53
N TYR A 76 6.09 -3.02 -5.29
CA TYR A 76 5.70 -3.47 -3.96
C TYR A 76 5.97 -4.95 -3.82
N LEU A 77 6.90 -5.28 -2.94
CA LEU A 77 7.50 -6.59 -2.77
C LEU A 77 7.15 -7.17 -1.40
N GLU A 78 7.52 -8.43 -1.18
CA GLU A 78 7.10 -9.21 -0.03
C GLU A 78 8.23 -9.45 0.98
N ASN A 79 7.94 -9.18 2.21
CA ASN A 79 8.39 -9.72 3.46
C ASN A 79 9.89 -9.64 3.77
N HIS A 80 10.47 -8.42 3.80
CA HIS A 80 11.82 -8.23 4.30
C HIS A 80 12.00 -6.95 5.11
N SER A 81 12.74 -7.05 6.22
CA SER A 81 13.17 -5.86 6.97
C SER A 81 14.32 -5.13 6.26
N PHE A 82 14.54 -3.88 6.65
CA PHE A 82 15.67 -3.09 6.13
C PHE A 82 17.00 -3.76 6.45
N ASP A 83 17.23 -4.19 7.68
CA ASP A 83 18.51 -4.82 8.07
C ASP A 83 18.72 -6.16 7.36
N ASN A 84 17.67 -6.90 7.06
CA ASN A 84 17.78 -8.16 6.35
C ASN A 84 18.31 -7.98 4.92
N LEU A 85 17.83 -6.97 4.17
CA LEU A 85 18.28 -6.71 2.80
C LEU A 85 19.49 -5.77 2.73
N LEU A 86 19.54 -4.73 3.52
CA LEU A 86 20.54 -3.68 3.39
C LEU A 86 21.54 -3.65 4.55
N GLY A 87 21.36 -4.44 5.62
CA GLY A 87 22.24 -4.39 6.80
C GLY A 87 23.70 -4.62 6.46
N TYR A 88 24.05 -5.69 5.73
CA TYR A 88 25.43 -5.93 5.31
C TYR A 88 25.92 -4.93 4.25
N TRP A 89 25.04 -4.40 3.40
CA TRP A 89 25.40 -3.30 2.51
C TRP A 89 25.74 -2.03 3.29
N CYS A 90 25.05 -1.77 4.39
CA CYS A 90 25.32 -0.67 5.31
C CYS A 90 26.69 -0.81 5.98
N ASP A 91 27.12 -2.03 6.34
CA ASP A 91 28.46 -2.28 6.89
C ASP A 91 29.55 -1.87 5.90
N ASP A 92 29.35 -2.13 4.62
CA ASP A 92 30.25 -1.72 3.54
C ASP A 92 30.13 -0.22 3.21
N ASN A 93 29.03 0.42 3.59
CA ASN A 93 28.68 1.82 3.28
C ASN A 93 28.28 2.63 4.53
N PRO A 94 29.07 2.69 5.59
CA PRO A 94 28.64 3.25 6.90
C PRO A 94 28.22 4.72 6.83
N GLY A 95 28.66 5.47 5.82
CA GLY A 95 28.22 6.85 5.58
C GLY A 95 26.81 6.98 5.04
N ARG A 96 26.19 5.86 4.61
CA ARG A 96 24.84 5.80 4.05
C ARG A 96 23.78 5.33 5.05
N CYS A 97 24.17 4.76 6.18
CA CYS A 97 23.28 4.19 7.17
C CYS A 97 23.56 4.78 8.55
N PRO A 98 23.00 5.94 8.88
CA PRO A 98 23.21 6.61 10.16
C PRO A 98 22.80 5.78 11.37
N ASP A 99 21.75 4.93 11.22
CA ASP A 99 21.29 4.03 12.29
C ASP A 99 22.11 2.72 12.37
N GLY A 100 23.15 2.57 11.54
CA GLY A 100 24.07 1.43 11.53
C GLY A 100 23.70 0.38 10.48
N GLY A 101 24.55 -0.64 10.37
CA GLY A 101 24.36 -1.83 9.54
C GLY A 101 23.98 -3.04 10.37
N MET A 102 24.27 -4.24 9.84
CA MET A 102 24.01 -5.49 10.54
C MET A 102 24.87 -5.57 11.81
N PRO A 103 24.29 -5.67 13.02
CA PRO A 103 25.07 -5.69 14.24
C PRO A 103 25.93 -6.95 14.34
N ALA A 104 27.14 -6.84 14.90
CA ALA A 104 28.01 -8.00 15.09
C ALA A 104 27.40 -9.10 15.98
N GLN A 105 26.54 -8.70 16.91
CA GLN A 105 25.77 -9.59 17.78
C GLN A 105 24.46 -8.92 18.20
N VAL A 106 23.39 -9.72 18.30
CA VAL A 106 22.08 -9.31 18.80
C VAL A 106 21.84 -10.02 20.12
N THR A 107 21.49 -9.27 21.17
CA THR A 107 21.04 -9.86 22.44
C THR A 107 19.52 -9.82 22.49
N LEU A 108 18.91 -10.96 22.60
CA LEU A 108 17.46 -11.14 22.60
C LEU A 108 16.88 -11.09 24.03
N SER A 109 15.57 -10.81 24.14
CA SER A 109 14.84 -10.69 25.41
C SER A 109 14.90 -11.97 26.27
N ASN A 110 15.11 -13.15 25.68
CA ASN A 110 15.33 -14.41 26.38
C ASN A 110 16.77 -14.59 26.91
N GLY A 111 17.65 -13.60 26.74
CA GLY A 111 19.05 -13.60 27.14
C GLY A 111 20.01 -14.30 26.15
N ALA A 112 19.53 -14.81 25.03
CA ALA A 112 20.41 -15.36 23.99
C ALA A 112 21.19 -14.24 23.30
N THR A 113 22.46 -14.49 23.01
CA THR A 113 23.28 -13.62 22.15
C THR A 113 23.52 -14.36 20.85
N VAL A 114 23.11 -13.76 19.74
CA VAL A 114 23.12 -14.36 18.42
C VAL A 114 24.03 -13.54 17.51
N THR A 115 24.89 -14.20 16.77
CA THR A 115 25.63 -13.58 15.66
C THR A 115 24.77 -13.71 14.41
N PRO A 116 24.42 -12.60 13.72
CA PRO A 116 23.64 -12.66 12.50
C PRO A 116 24.27 -13.58 11.45
N SER A 117 23.46 -14.36 10.78
CA SER A 117 23.90 -15.28 9.72
C SER A 117 23.70 -14.65 8.34
N VAL A 118 24.47 -15.14 7.37
CA VAL A 118 24.19 -14.84 5.95
C VAL A 118 23.09 -15.76 5.48
N ASP A 119 22.07 -15.18 4.85
CA ASP A 119 20.95 -15.91 4.32
C ASP A 119 21.32 -16.80 3.12
N PRO A 120 20.71 -18.00 3.00
CA PRO A 120 20.73 -18.75 1.76
C PRO A 120 19.86 -18.05 0.71
N ASP A 121 19.89 -18.51 -0.54
CA ASP A 121 19.05 -17.97 -1.62
C ASP A 121 17.54 -18.05 -1.31
N THR A 122 17.15 -19.06 -0.55
CA THR A 122 15.76 -19.26 -0.10
C THR A 122 15.75 -19.35 1.42
N VAL A 123 15.05 -18.42 2.05
CA VAL A 123 14.88 -18.37 3.52
C VAL A 123 13.61 -19.10 3.95
N PRO A 124 13.54 -19.60 5.18
CA PRO A 124 12.30 -20.22 5.67
C PRO A 124 11.21 -19.18 5.95
N ASN A 125 9.95 -19.60 5.88
CA ASN A 125 8.85 -18.79 6.38
C ASN A 125 8.99 -18.60 7.90
N ILE A 126 8.88 -17.35 8.33
CA ILE A 126 8.86 -16.94 9.73
C ILE A 126 7.52 -16.24 9.95
N ASP A 127 6.87 -16.49 11.06
CA ASP A 127 5.61 -15.83 11.39
C ASP A 127 5.83 -14.31 11.51
N HIS A 128 5.07 -13.54 10.77
CA HIS A 128 5.17 -12.07 10.71
C HIS A 128 3.82 -11.37 10.86
N ASN A 129 2.80 -12.07 11.36
CA ASN A 129 1.51 -11.48 11.69
C ASN A 129 1.62 -10.36 12.73
N GLY A 130 0.56 -9.60 12.96
CA GLY A 130 0.58 -8.44 13.86
C GLY A 130 1.06 -8.79 15.26
N LYS A 131 0.75 -9.98 15.80
CA LYS A 131 1.25 -10.38 17.12
C LYS A 131 2.76 -10.64 17.11
N SER A 132 3.28 -11.16 16.03
CA SER A 132 4.71 -11.40 15.85
C SER A 132 5.47 -10.08 15.70
N GLN A 133 4.89 -9.09 15.01
CA GLN A 133 5.44 -7.74 14.93
C GLN A 133 5.51 -7.09 16.31
N VAL A 134 4.42 -7.08 17.05
CA VAL A 134 4.38 -6.57 18.44
C VAL A 134 5.39 -7.30 19.33
N ALA A 135 5.49 -8.63 19.20
CA ALA A 135 6.44 -9.44 19.98
C ALA A 135 7.89 -9.09 19.64
N ALA A 136 8.22 -8.92 18.34
CA ALA A 136 9.55 -8.56 17.87
C ALA A 136 9.99 -7.20 18.39
N MET A 137 9.11 -6.19 18.31
CA MET A 137 9.37 -4.83 18.77
C MET A 137 9.57 -4.71 20.28
N ASP A 138 8.96 -5.57 21.08
CA ASP A 138 9.04 -5.62 22.57
C ASP A 138 9.01 -4.23 23.23
N ASN A 139 7.96 -3.47 22.94
CA ASN A 139 7.77 -2.11 23.48
C ASN A 139 8.97 -1.18 23.18
N GLY A 140 9.55 -1.29 22.01
CA GLY A 140 10.63 -0.43 21.53
C GLY A 140 12.05 -0.90 21.83
N LYS A 141 12.23 -2.05 22.46
CA LYS A 141 13.57 -2.59 22.73
C LYS A 141 14.18 -3.29 21.51
N MET A 142 13.36 -3.70 20.56
CA MET A 142 13.77 -4.41 19.36
C MET A 142 14.61 -5.67 19.69
N ASP A 143 14.23 -6.40 20.74
CA ASP A 143 14.92 -7.61 21.20
C ASP A 143 13.99 -8.82 21.33
N GLY A 144 12.72 -8.67 20.95
CA GLY A 144 11.67 -9.66 21.17
C GLY A 144 11.55 -10.76 20.11
N TRP A 145 12.43 -10.85 19.11
CA TRP A 145 12.33 -11.83 18.02
C TRP A 145 12.21 -13.29 18.51
N ALA A 146 12.86 -13.65 19.62
CA ALA A 146 12.72 -14.98 20.22
C ALA A 146 11.30 -15.31 20.73
N ASN A 147 10.43 -14.31 20.78
CA ASN A 147 9.02 -14.47 21.20
C ASN A 147 8.08 -14.69 20.01
N ILE A 148 8.58 -14.59 18.78
CA ILE A 148 7.81 -14.90 17.57
C ILE A 148 7.41 -16.39 17.63
N PRO A 149 6.11 -16.71 17.53
CA PRO A 149 5.66 -18.09 17.60
C PRO A 149 6.25 -18.93 16.47
N PRO A 150 6.65 -20.17 16.70
CA PRO A 150 7.02 -21.05 15.61
C PRO A 150 5.79 -21.36 14.78
N THR A 151 5.81 -21.06 13.49
CA THR A 151 4.82 -21.59 12.55
C THR A 151 5.06 -23.07 12.36
N GLY A 152 4.04 -23.88 12.49
CA GLY A 152 4.10 -25.33 12.72
C GLY A 152 4.86 -26.21 11.73
N ARG A 153 5.58 -25.68 10.75
CA ARG A 153 6.33 -26.45 9.75
C ARG A 153 7.72 -25.95 9.41
N ILE A 154 8.04 -24.68 9.59
CA ILE A 154 9.21 -24.10 8.94
C ILE A 154 9.72 -22.96 9.79
N GLY A 155 11.00 -22.72 9.80
CA GLY A 155 11.66 -21.54 10.30
C GLY A 155 11.21 -21.01 11.66
N GLY A 156 11.91 -20.08 12.16
CA GLY A 156 11.53 -19.40 13.39
C GLY A 156 12.72 -18.73 14.05
N CYS A 157 12.41 -17.98 15.09
CA CYS A 157 13.40 -17.23 15.82
C CYS A 157 13.68 -17.89 17.18
N SER A 158 14.10 -19.15 17.19
CA SER A 158 14.40 -19.91 18.40
C SER A 158 15.76 -20.61 18.32
N ALA A 159 16.27 -21.08 19.46
CA ALA A 159 17.48 -21.87 19.49
C ALA A 159 17.38 -23.14 18.62
N GLY A 160 16.19 -23.74 18.52
CA GLY A 160 15.95 -24.93 17.71
C GLY A 160 16.05 -24.69 16.21
N THR A 161 15.82 -23.46 15.76
CA THR A 161 15.96 -23.00 14.38
C THR A 161 17.22 -22.15 14.18
N HIS A 162 18.13 -22.16 15.13
CA HIS A 162 19.35 -21.35 15.10
C HIS A 162 19.10 -19.84 14.91
N TYR A 163 17.95 -19.34 15.38
CA TYR A 163 17.54 -17.93 15.25
C TYR A 163 17.62 -17.42 13.80
N GLN A 164 17.05 -18.15 12.86
CA GLN A 164 17.08 -17.85 11.43
C GLN A 164 16.52 -16.46 11.07
N CYS A 165 15.72 -15.87 11.93
CA CYS A 165 15.25 -14.51 11.81
C CYS A 165 16.34 -13.42 11.97
N ILE A 166 17.48 -13.79 12.59
CA ILE A 166 18.62 -12.88 12.81
C ILE A 166 19.64 -13.12 11.70
N SER A 167 19.34 -12.59 10.52
CA SER A 167 20.11 -12.88 9.31
C SER A 167 19.94 -11.76 8.27
N GLY A 168 20.72 -11.82 7.22
CA GLY A 168 20.61 -10.90 6.09
C GLY A 168 21.40 -11.34 4.87
N TYR A 169 21.16 -10.68 3.74
CA TYR A 169 21.79 -10.95 2.46
C TYR A 169 23.08 -10.14 2.27
N GLN A 170 24.11 -10.80 1.76
CA GLN A 170 25.30 -10.09 1.30
C GLN A 170 25.02 -9.31 0.02
N PRO A 171 25.67 -8.15 -0.22
CA PRO A 171 25.47 -7.35 -1.44
C PRO A 171 25.62 -8.14 -2.73
N SER A 172 26.48 -9.15 -2.75
CA SER A 172 26.71 -10.02 -3.91
C SER A 172 25.52 -10.96 -4.22
N GLN A 173 24.61 -11.16 -3.27
CA GLN A 173 23.42 -11.99 -3.43
C GLN A 173 22.25 -11.20 -4.02
N ILE A 174 22.27 -9.88 -3.91
CA ILE A 174 21.21 -8.96 -4.36
C ILE A 174 21.81 -7.74 -5.09
N PRO A 175 22.59 -7.97 -6.16
CA PRO A 175 23.38 -6.90 -6.79
C PRO A 175 22.55 -5.78 -7.42
N ASN A 176 21.31 -6.06 -7.88
CA ASN A 176 20.43 -5.03 -8.40
C ASN A 176 19.92 -4.12 -7.26
N ILE A 177 19.37 -4.71 -6.19
CA ILE A 177 18.90 -3.98 -5.01
C ILE A 177 20.01 -3.09 -4.45
N THR A 178 21.20 -3.64 -4.20
CA THR A 178 22.31 -2.88 -3.63
C THR A 178 22.97 -1.91 -4.60
N GLY A 179 22.93 -2.22 -5.90
CA GLY A 179 23.33 -1.30 -6.96
C GLY A 179 22.43 -0.06 -7.01
N LEU A 180 21.12 -0.27 -6.94
CA LEU A 180 20.13 0.82 -6.88
C LEU A 180 20.31 1.64 -5.61
N ALA A 181 20.43 1.00 -4.44
CA ALA A 181 20.70 1.68 -3.18
C ALA A 181 22.00 2.51 -3.22
N SER A 182 23.01 2.05 -3.94
CA SER A 182 24.29 2.75 -4.07
C SER A 182 24.19 3.99 -4.96
N GLN A 183 23.46 3.90 -6.06
CA GLN A 183 23.37 4.98 -7.06
C GLN A 183 22.33 6.03 -6.72
N PHE A 184 21.17 5.61 -6.24
CA PHE A 184 19.99 6.45 -6.04
C PHE A 184 19.79 6.82 -4.56
N ALA A 185 18.62 7.35 -4.23
CA ALA A 185 18.27 7.65 -2.86
C ALA A 185 17.67 6.43 -2.16
N ILE A 186 17.95 6.29 -0.87
CA ILE A 186 17.28 5.35 0.02
C ILE A 186 16.63 6.11 1.17
N SER A 187 15.62 5.51 1.78
CA SER A 187 15.20 5.88 3.13
C SER A 187 15.67 4.80 4.10
N ASP A 188 16.32 5.21 5.18
CA ASP A 188 16.71 4.31 6.27
C ASP A 188 15.72 4.37 7.44
N ARG A 189 14.60 5.10 7.28
CA ARG A 189 13.55 5.27 8.28
C ARG A 189 12.15 5.16 7.68
N THR A 190 11.96 4.23 6.75
CA THR A 190 10.62 3.84 6.28
C THR A 190 10.14 2.64 7.09
N PHE A 191 8.94 2.75 7.62
CA PHE A 191 8.26 1.71 8.42
C PHE A 191 7.01 1.26 7.67
N SER A 192 6.58 0.00 7.86
CA SER A 192 5.25 -0.39 7.38
C SER A 192 4.20 0.46 8.08
N GLU A 193 3.13 0.81 7.36
CA GLU A 193 2.10 1.76 7.84
C GLU A 193 1.44 1.27 9.13
N SER A 194 1.29 -0.05 9.27
CA SER A 194 0.73 -0.70 10.44
C SER A 194 1.54 -1.95 10.83
N ASP A 195 1.45 -2.35 12.10
CA ASP A 195 1.99 -3.61 12.60
C ASP A 195 1.08 -4.79 12.19
N SER A 196 0.83 -4.93 10.90
CA SER A 196 -0.10 -5.88 10.30
C SER A 196 0.57 -6.70 9.20
N PRO A 197 0.02 -7.86 8.83
CA PRO A 197 0.57 -8.70 7.78
C PRO A 197 0.24 -8.17 6.39
N SER A 198 0.75 -8.85 5.37
CA SER A 198 0.77 -8.46 3.97
C SER A 198 -0.53 -7.93 3.40
N TRP A 199 -1.68 -8.60 3.64
CA TRP A 199 -2.94 -8.12 3.07
C TRP A 199 -3.30 -6.69 3.52
N VAL A 200 -3.04 -6.36 4.79
CA VAL A 200 -3.26 -5.00 5.31
C VAL A 200 -2.22 -4.04 4.73
N GLY A 201 -0.95 -4.45 4.60
CA GLY A 201 0.08 -3.66 3.94
C GLY A 201 -0.31 -3.26 2.51
N HIS A 202 -0.96 -4.18 1.77
CA HIS A 202 -1.47 -3.90 0.43
C HIS A 202 -2.67 -2.94 0.40
N ILE A 203 -3.48 -2.90 1.46
CA ILE A 203 -4.49 -1.85 1.65
C ILE A 203 -3.80 -0.52 1.97
N ASP A 204 -2.83 -0.54 2.87
CA ASP A 204 -2.16 0.66 3.37
C ASP A 204 -1.41 1.42 2.26
N VAL A 205 -0.81 0.71 1.28
CA VAL A 205 -0.08 1.33 0.17
C VAL A 205 -0.95 2.17 -0.77
N VAL A 206 -2.28 1.99 -0.74
CA VAL A 206 -3.22 2.76 -1.57
C VAL A 206 -4.21 3.60 -0.76
N ALA A 207 -4.35 3.35 0.54
CA ALA A 207 -5.33 4.02 1.39
C ALA A 207 -4.72 4.71 2.63
N ALA A 208 -3.46 4.41 3.00
CA ALA A 208 -2.80 4.90 4.22
C ALA A 208 -3.67 4.70 5.48
N ASN A 209 -4.41 3.61 5.51
CA ASN A 209 -5.38 3.34 6.57
C ASN A 209 -5.78 1.85 6.56
N SER A 210 -5.39 1.13 7.59
CA SER A 210 -5.75 -0.28 7.77
C SER A 210 -7.23 -0.51 8.12
N ASP A 211 -8.01 0.56 8.30
CA ASP A 211 -9.48 0.56 8.61
C ASP A 211 -9.87 -0.38 9.76
N GLY A 212 -8.96 -0.60 10.70
CA GLY A 212 -9.17 -1.48 11.87
C GLY A 212 -8.94 -2.96 11.61
N PHE A 213 -8.46 -3.34 10.44
CA PHE A 213 -7.92 -4.68 10.19
C PHE A 213 -6.57 -4.86 10.86
N TRP A 214 -6.35 -6.02 11.47
CA TRP A 214 -5.10 -6.31 12.18
C TRP A 214 -4.99 -7.81 12.48
N GLY A 215 -3.78 -8.27 12.63
CA GLY A 215 -3.45 -9.53 13.28
C GLY A 215 -3.04 -10.61 12.32
N SER A 216 -3.89 -11.05 11.41
CA SER A 216 -3.59 -12.14 10.47
C SER A 216 -4.13 -11.85 9.09
N ASN A 217 -3.54 -12.44 8.06
CA ASN A 217 -4.09 -12.44 6.73
C ASN A 217 -5.46 -13.12 6.65
N PRO A 218 -6.28 -12.85 5.62
CA PRO A 218 -7.56 -13.50 5.42
C PRO A 218 -7.45 -15.02 5.42
N SER A 219 -8.43 -15.66 6.02
CA SER A 219 -8.50 -17.11 6.12
C SER A 219 -9.93 -17.60 5.88
N PRO A 220 -10.11 -18.88 5.45
CA PRO A 220 -11.43 -19.40 5.20
C PRO A 220 -12.36 -19.27 6.41
N ALA A 221 -13.58 -18.77 6.19
CA ALA A 221 -14.61 -18.81 7.21
C ALA A 221 -14.95 -20.24 7.59
N GLN A 222 -15.34 -20.46 8.84
CA GLN A 222 -15.62 -21.82 9.33
C GLN A 222 -16.73 -22.50 8.51
N GLY A 223 -16.38 -23.61 7.88
CA GLY A 223 -17.33 -24.42 7.09
C GLY A 223 -17.57 -23.90 5.67
N VAL A 224 -16.84 -22.91 5.24
CA VAL A 224 -16.88 -22.36 3.88
C VAL A 224 -15.68 -22.88 3.10
N THR A 225 -15.88 -23.24 1.84
CA THR A 225 -14.78 -23.48 0.90
C THR A 225 -14.48 -22.14 0.24
N PRO A 226 -13.31 -21.54 0.49
CA PRO A 226 -12.98 -20.22 -0.06
C PRO A 226 -12.77 -20.28 -1.56
N ARG A 227 -12.94 -19.16 -2.22
CA ARG A 227 -12.42 -18.92 -3.56
C ARG A 227 -10.93 -18.59 -3.48
N PRO A 228 -10.19 -18.68 -4.59
CA PRO A 228 -8.80 -18.27 -4.64
C PRO A 228 -8.64 -16.79 -4.28
N GLY A 229 -7.51 -16.44 -3.68
CA GLY A 229 -7.15 -15.07 -3.33
C GLY A 229 -7.81 -14.55 -2.05
N TRP A 230 -7.56 -13.28 -1.77
CA TRP A 230 -8.13 -12.53 -0.64
C TRP A 230 -8.97 -11.36 -1.18
N GLY A 231 -9.99 -10.96 -0.46
CA GLY A 231 -10.79 -9.81 -0.88
C GLY A 231 -12.30 -10.08 -0.81
N CYS A 232 -13.06 -9.18 -1.40
CA CYS A 232 -14.51 -9.13 -1.31
C CYS A 232 -15.21 -10.37 -1.89
N ASP A 233 -14.63 -10.98 -2.90
CA ASP A 233 -15.18 -12.14 -3.60
C ASP A 233 -14.59 -13.49 -3.17
N SER A 234 -13.70 -13.51 -2.15
CA SER A 234 -12.96 -14.69 -1.74
C SER A 234 -13.68 -15.64 -0.78
N ASP A 235 -14.78 -15.20 -0.14
CA ASP A 235 -15.46 -15.89 0.96
C ASP A 235 -14.54 -16.12 2.18
N GLN A 236 -13.51 -15.26 2.35
CA GLN A 236 -12.58 -15.31 3.46
C GLN A 236 -12.87 -14.22 4.50
N VAL A 237 -12.35 -14.43 5.70
CA VAL A 237 -12.54 -13.53 6.84
C VAL A 237 -11.21 -13.14 7.45
N VAL A 238 -11.17 -11.96 8.02
CA VAL A 238 -9.99 -11.35 8.62
C VAL A 238 -10.34 -10.72 9.96
N PRO A 239 -9.43 -10.67 10.95
CA PRO A 239 -9.68 -9.98 12.20
C PRO A 239 -9.81 -8.46 11.98
N TRP A 240 -10.86 -7.89 12.54
CA TRP A 240 -11.20 -6.48 12.48
C TRP A 240 -11.81 -5.99 13.79
N ALA A 241 -11.52 -4.75 14.17
CA ALA A 241 -12.16 -4.08 15.29
C ALA A 241 -12.53 -2.62 14.92
N PRO A 242 -13.71 -2.12 15.35
CA PRO A 242 -13.97 -0.69 15.28
C PRO A 242 -13.07 0.05 16.30
N PRO A 243 -12.86 1.36 16.15
CA PRO A 243 -12.08 2.15 17.09
C PRO A 243 -12.48 1.90 18.55
N GLY A 244 -11.51 1.46 19.37
CA GLY A 244 -11.73 1.10 20.79
C GLY A 244 -12.57 -0.16 21.03
N GLY A 245 -12.85 -0.93 19.99
CA GLY A 245 -13.61 -2.18 20.05
C GLY A 245 -12.76 -3.42 20.29
N THR A 246 -13.37 -4.59 20.14
CA THR A 246 -12.71 -5.90 20.24
C THR A 246 -12.66 -6.56 18.88
N TYR A 247 -11.54 -7.24 18.59
CA TYR A 247 -11.34 -7.94 17.33
C TYR A 247 -12.32 -9.10 17.16
N ARG A 248 -12.84 -9.22 15.95
CA ARG A 248 -13.68 -10.31 15.48
C ARG A 248 -13.46 -10.53 13.99
N ASN A 249 -13.70 -11.73 13.51
CA ASN A 249 -13.60 -11.99 12.07
C ASN A 249 -14.77 -11.36 11.33
N VAL A 250 -14.45 -10.67 10.24
CA VAL A 250 -15.40 -10.08 9.28
C VAL A 250 -14.95 -10.46 7.87
N PRO A 251 -15.79 -10.36 6.83
CA PRO A 251 -15.36 -10.52 5.45
C PRO A 251 -14.14 -9.64 5.12
N SER A 252 -13.19 -10.17 4.38
CA SER A 252 -11.99 -9.44 3.94
C SER A 252 -12.32 -8.44 2.83
N CYS A 253 -13.17 -7.47 3.14
CA CYS A 253 -13.76 -6.55 2.16
C CYS A 253 -14.00 -5.17 2.75
N ILE A 254 -13.56 -4.15 2.05
CA ILE A 254 -13.89 -2.75 2.31
C ILE A 254 -15.07 -2.38 1.41
N PRO A 255 -16.26 -2.08 1.98
CA PRO A 255 -17.47 -1.80 1.21
C PRO A 255 -17.43 -0.40 0.61
N ASP A 256 -18.13 -0.21 -0.50
CA ASP A 256 -18.42 1.12 -1.02
C ASP A 256 -19.93 1.42 -0.95
N TRP A 257 -20.34 2.13 0.07
CA TRP A 257 -21.74 2.51 0.28
C TRP A 257 -22.27 3.51 -0.76
N SER A 258 -21.41 4.17 -1.51
CA SER A 258 -21.79 5.10 -2.57
C SER A 258 -22.38 4.40 -3.80
N LEU A 259 -22.08 3.12 -3.98
CA LEU A 259 -22.63 2.30 -5.06
C LEU A 259 -24.14 2.09 -4.96
N GLY A 260 -24.76 2.43 -3.81
CA GLY A 260 -26.21 2.27 -3.60
C GLY A 260 -26.66 0.81 -3.58
N LEU A 261 -25.74 -0.14 -3.55
CA LEU A 261 -26.01 -1.56 -3.46
C LEU A 261 -26.26 -1.97 -2.00
N PRO A 262 -27.06 -3.02 -1.75
CA PRO A 262 -27.16 -3.59 -0.42
C PRO A 262 -25.76 -3.94 0.10
N ASN A 263 -25.49 -3.62 1.37
CA ASN A 263 -24.23 -3.96 2.04
C ASN A 263 -22.96 -3.29 1.48
N GLY A 264 -23.09 -2.22 0.69
CA GLY A 264 -21.94 -1.50 0.13
C GLY A 264 -21.25 -2.20 -1.03
N GLY A 265 -21.93 -3.14 -1.69
CA GLY A 265 -21.44 -3.90 -2.83
C GLY A 265 -22.27 -5.15 -3.08
N ALA A 266 -21.88 -5.97 -4.05
CA ALA A 266 -22.52 -7.25 -4.37
C ALA A 266 -22.12 -8.40 -3.42
N PHE A 267 -21.24 -8.11 -2.47
CA PHE A 267 -20.56 -9.08 -1.62
C PHE A 267 -21.24 -9.27 -0.27
N GLU A 268 -20.63 -10.08 0.60
CA GLU A 268 -21.15 -10.31 1.94
C GLU A 268 -21.18 -9.02 2.79
N PRO A 269 -22.21 -8.85 3.67
CA PRO A 269 -22.27 -7.69 4.55
C PRO A 269 -21.06 -7.61 5.48
N THR A 270 -20.42 -6.47 5.49
CA THR A 270 -19.31 -6.17 6.39
C THR A 270 -19.64 -4.96 7.26
N PRO A 271 -19.21 -4.93 8.54
CA PRO A 271 -19.35 -3.76 9.39
C PRO A 271 -18.27 -2.71 9.18
N VAL A 272 -17.33 -2.97 8.28
CA VAL A 272 -16.16 -2.13 7.98
C VAL A 272 -16.61 -0.81 7.37
N ALA A 273 -15.88 0.27 7.60
CA ALA A 273 -16.18 1.56 7.00
C ALA A 273 -15.73 1.60 5.53
N ASN A 274 -16.30 2.51 4.75
CA ASN A 274 -15.73 2.87 3.46
C ASN A 274 -14.56 3.84 3.70
N ILE A 275 -13.43 3.56 3.12
CA ILE A 275 -12.27 4.46 3.10
C ILE A 275 -11.91 4.83 1.67
N PRO A 276 -11.47 6.08 1.41
CA PRO A 276 -11.02 6.48 0.09
C PRO A 276 -9.66 5.87 -0.25
N THR A 277 -9.42 5.69 -1.54
CA THR A 277 -8.14 5.22 -2.08
C THR A 277 -7.50 6.28 -2.97
N ILE A 278 -6.21 6.13 -3.25
CA ILE A 278 -5.52 6.98 -4.23
C ILE A 278 -6.13 6.80 -5.63
N MET A 279 -6.65 5.61 -5.95
CA MET A 279 -7.35 5.35 -7.21
C MET A 279 -8.55 6.26 -7.38
N ASP A 280 -9.35 6.47 -6.32
CA ASP A 280 -10.50 7.38 -6.34
C ASP A 280 -10.09 8.83 -6.59
N ARG A 281 -8.95 9.25 -6.02
CA ARG A 281 -8.42 10.62 -6.25
C ARG A 281 -7.94 10.81 -7.68
N LEU A 282 -7.27 9.81 -8.23
CA LEU A 282 -6.77 9.83 -9.60
C LEU A 282 -7.93 9.84 -10.61
N ASP A 283 -8.95 9.01 -10.42
CA ASP A 283 -10.16 9.01 -11.24
C ASP A 283 -10.87 10.36 -11.21
N ALA A 284 -11.04 10.94 -10.02
CA ALA A 284 -11.66 12.25 -9.86
C ALA A 284 -10.86 13.37 -10.56
N ALA A 285 -9.54 13.20 -10.68
CA ALA A 285 -8.65 14.11 -11.39
C ALA A 285 -8.53 13.81 -12.90
N GLY A 286 -9.08 12.69 -13.37
CA GLY A 286 -8.94 12.23 -14.75
C GLY A 286 -7.53 11.76 -15.10
N LEU A 287 -6.77 11.28 -14.11
CA LEU A 287 -5.44 10.74 -14.24
C LEU A 287 -5.48 9.22 -14.37
N ALA A 288 -4.75 8.68 -15.33
CA ALA A 288 -4.68 7.23 -15.52
C ALA A 288 -3.86 6.56 -14.40
N TRP A 289 -4.32 5.40 -13.97
CA TRP A 289 -3.61 4.55 -13.02
C TRP A 289 -3.79 3.07 -13.38
N LYS A 290 -2.88 2.22 -12.93
CA LYS A 290 -2.97 0.77 -13.07
C LYS A 290 -2.36 0.06 -11.86
N ILE A 291 -2.91 -1.11 -11.57
CA ILE A 291 -2.28 -2.13 -10.75
C ILE A 291 -1.84 -3.24 -11.70
N TYR A 292 -0.54 -3.50 -11.76
CA TYR A 292 0.06 -4.56 -12.53
C TYR A 292 0.33 -5.72 -11.59
N GLY A 293 -0.39 -6.81 -11.73
CA GLY A 293 -0.31 -7.96 -10.84
C GLY A 293 -0.93 -9.19 -11.48
N ALA A 294 -1.49 -10.11 -10.68
CA ALA A 294 -2.15 -11.29 -11.18
C ALA A 294 -3.55 -10.97 -11.73
N THR A 295 -4.05 -11.79 -12.60
CA THR A 295 -5.40 -11.67 -13.15
C THR A 295 -6.36 -12.69 -12.52
N ALA A 296 -7.68 -12.44 -12.66
CA ALA A 296 -8.71 -13.29 -12.08
C ALA A 296 -8.53 -14.78 -12.45
N GLY A 297 -8.48 -15.64 -11.46
CA GLY A 297 -8.26 -17.08 -11.58
C GLY A 297 -6.84 -17.54 -11.30
N GLU A 298 -5.90 -16.64 -11.12
CA GLU A 298 -4.55 -16.92 -10.63
C GLU A 298 -4.53 -16.90 -9.09
N GLN A 299 -3.52 -17.55 -8.49
CA GLN A 299 -3.44 -17.65 -7.02
C GLN A 299 -3.13 -16.29 -6.39
N ALA A 300 -2.29 -15.48 -7.03
CA ALA A 300 -1.95 -14.14 -6.57
C ALA A 300 -3.13 -13.16 -6.62
N TYR A 301 -4.14 -13.47 -7.44
CA TYR A 301 -5.32 -12.63 -7.53
C TYR A 301 -5.99 -12.48 -6.16
N GLY A 302 -6.12 -11.26 -5.70
CA GLY A 302 -6.70 -10.93 -4.41
C GLY A 302 -5.76 -11.06 -3.21
N GLU A 303 -4.65 -11.81 -3.32
CA GLU A 303 -3.64 -11.83 -2.24
C GLU A 303 -2.80 -10.55 -2.29
N TRP A 304 -2.22 -10.25 -3.46
CA TRP A 304 -1.32 -9.11 -3.65
C TRP A 304 -1.93 -7.95 -4.45
N ASP A 305 -3.08 -8.16 -5.10
CA ASP A 305 -3.58 -7.25 -6.14
C ASP A 305 -4.46 -6.11 -5.67
N ILE A 306 -4.58 -5.86 -4.39
CA ILE A 306 -5.21 -4.66 -3.81
C ILE A 306 -6.68 -4.48 -4.22
N CYS A 307 -6.99 -4.34 -5.52
CA CYS A 307 -8.34 -4.09 -6.04
C CYS A 307 -9.41 -5.03 -5.46
N PRO A 308 -9.18 -6.35 -5.34
CA PRO A 308 -10.14 -7.27 -4.74
C PRO A 308 -10.49 -6.95 -3.28
N ALA A 309 -9.66 -6.23 -2.54
CA ALA A 309 -9.95 -5.82 -1.16
C ALA A 309 -11.05 -4.73 -1.09
N PHE A 310 -11.31 -4.01 -2.18
CA PHE A 310 -12.22 -2.88 -2.23
C PHE A 310 -13.42 -3.18 -3.14
N ALA A 311 -14.62 -3.20 -2.59
CA ALA A 311 -15.85 -3.37 -3.38
C ALA A 311 -16.00 -2.28 -4.44
N GLY A 312 -15.57 -1.05 -4.13
CA GLY A 312 -15.53 0.07 -5.08
C GLY A 312 -14.66 -0.21 -6.30
N CYS A 313 -13.56 -0.94 -6.14
CA CYS A 313 -12.71 -1.34 -7.26
C CYS A 313 -13.36 -2.48 -8.06
N LEU A 314 -13.74 -3.58 -7.41
CA LEU A 314 -14.30 -4.76 -8.11
C LEU A 314 -15.64 -4.53 -8.80
N ASP A 315 -16.53 -3.70 -8.23
CA ASP A 315 -17.90 -3.50 -8.72
C ASP A 315 -18.04 -2.31 -9.69
N THR A 316 -16.92 -1.70 -10.09
CA THR A 316 -16.93 -0.54 -10.99
C THR A 316 -15.99 -0.71 -12.19
N SER A 317 -15.83 0.35 -12.99
CA SER A 317 -14.87 0.35 -14.09
C SER A 317 -13.39 0.38 -13.63
N GLN A 318 -13.14 0.53 -12.35
CA GLN A 318 -11.77 0.49 -11.78
C GLN A 318 -11.15 -0.90 -11.93
N ASP A 319 -11.95 -1.97 -11.91
CA ASP A 319 -11.51 -3.35 -12.14
C ASP A 319 -10.71 -3.51 -13.46
N ALA A 320 -11.06 -2.73 -14.50
CA ALA A 320 -10.35 -2.76 -15.76
C ALA A 320 -8.90 -2.22 -15.70
N ASN A 321 -8.51 -1.56 -14.60
CA ASN A 321 -7.15 -1.08 -14.37
C ASN A 321 -6.26 -2.10 -13.63
N LEU A 322 -6.83 -3.22 -13.17
CA LEU A 322 -6.07 -4.38 -12.71
C LEU A 322 -5.68 -5.21 -13.93
N VAL A 323 -4.42 -5.27 -14.24
CA VAL A 323 -3.88 -5.89 -15.45
C VAL A 323 -2.72 -6.84 -15.11
N ASP A 324 -2.50 -7.82 -15.97
CA ASP A 324 -1.38 -8.77 -15.86
C ASP A 324 -0.03 -8.03 -15.73
N ASP A 325 0.83 -8.47 -14.83
CA ASP A 325 2.12 -7.83 -14.53
C ASP A 325 3.03 -7.72 -15.76
N SER A 326 2.95 -8.67 -16.69
CA SER A 326 3.69 -8.64 -17.96
C SER A 326 3.31 -7.44 -18.85
N GLN A 327 2.14 -6.83 -18.62
CA GLN A 327 1.73 -5.62 -19.34
C GLN A 327 2.61 -4.42 -18.99
N PHE A 328 3.24 -4.41 -17.79
CA PHE A 328 4.12 -3.32 -17.36
C PHE A 328 5.27 -3.08 -18.34
N ALA A 329 5.99 -4.13 -18.73
CA ALA A 329 7.08 -4.02 -19.70
C ALA A 329 6.60 -3.47 -21.05
N THR A 330 5.39 -3.87 -21.50
CA THR A 330 4.77 -3.38 -22.74
C THR A 330 4.46 -1.88 -22.67
N ASP A 331 3.83 -1.45 -21.57
CA ASP A 331 3.47 -0.04 -21.35
C ASP A 331 4.71 0.83 -21.21
N ALA A 332 5.71 0.38 -20.45
CA ALA A 332 6.99 1.08 -20.31
C ALA A 332 7.70 1.25 -21.67
N ALA A 333 7.81 0.18 -22.45
CA ALA A 333 8.47 0.22 -23.77
C ALA A 333 7.75 1.14 -24.76
N ALA A 334 6.44 1.28 -24.64
CA ALA A 334 5.62 2.13 -25.51
C ALA A 334 5.58 3.61 -25.07
N GLY A 335 6.09 3.96 -23.87
CA GLY A 335 5.94 5.29 -23.28
C GLY A 335 4.48 5.57 -22.89
N ASN A 336 3.82 4.57 -22.31
CA ASN A 336 2.43 4.60 -21.91
C ASN A 336 2.25 4.30 -20.41
N LEU A 337 3.27 4.55 -19.59
CA LEU A 337 3.11 4.42 -18.14
C LEU A 337 2.00 5.37 -17.65
N PRO A 338 1.07 4.90 -16.81
CA PRO A 338 0.06 5.78 -16.24
C PRO A 338 0.67 6.81 -15.26
N ALA A 339 -0.12 7.75 -14.80
CA ALA A 339 0.33 8.72 -13.80
C ALA A 339 0.70 8.03 -12.49
N PHE A 340 -0.03 6.97 -12.11
CA PHE A 340 0.27 6.17 -10.95
C PHE A 340 0.20 4.67 -11.28
N SER A 341 1.17 3.92 -10.80
CA SER A 341 1.25 2.47 -10.98
C SER A 341 1.63 1.80 -9.67
N VAL A 342 0.95 0.72 -9.32
CA VAL A 342 1.46 -0.27 -8.37
C VAL A 342 1.84 -1.52 -9.16
N VAL A 343 3.01 -2.08 -8.91
CA VAL A 343 3.49 -3.31 -9.54
C VAL A 343 3.73 -4.32 -8.45
N THR A 344 2.92 -5.37 -8.43
CA THR A 344 3.04 -6.51 -7.54
C THR A 344 3.37 -7.76 -8.35
N PRO A 345 3.99 -8.78 -7.77
CA PRO A 345 4.25 -10.03 -8.50
C PRO A 345 2.94 -10.70 -8.91
N GLY A 346 2.90 -11.17 -10.15
CA GLY A 346 1.75 -11.88 -10.72
C GLY A 346 1.93 -13.40 -10.82
N GLY A 347 0.91 -14.09 -11.31
CA GLY A 347 0.96 -15.51 -11.61
C GLY A 347 0.56 -16.43 -10.46
N THR A 348 0.78 -17.74 -10.65
CA THR A 348 0.30 -18.78 -9.73
C THR A 348 1.32 -19.23 -8.70
N GLU A 349 2.55 -18.82 -8.79
CA GLU A 349 3.66 -19.35 -7.97
C GLU A 349 4.61 -18.28 -7.41
N PHE A 350 4.35 -17.00 -7.59
CA PHE A 350 5.10 -15.82 -7.07
C PHE A 350 6.64 -15.95 -6.97
N PRO A 351 7.34 -16.59 -7.91
CA PRO A 351 8.74 -16.96 -7.68
C PRO A 351 9.68 -15.76 -7.54
N ASP A 352 9.18 -14.57 -7.77
CA ASP A 352 9.90 -13.31 -7.87
C ASP A 352 9.42 -12.23 -6.91
N SER A 353 8.51 -12.58 -5.98
CA SER A 353 7.95 -11.63 -5.00
C SER A 353 8.93 -11.19 -3.93
N CYS A 354 10.03 -11.84 -3.74
CA CYS A 354 10.91 -11.83 -2.56
C CYS A 354 10.35 -12.58 -1.34
N HIS A 355 9.13 -13.07 -1.38
CA HIS A 355 8.50 -13.70 -0.23
C HIS A 355 9.38 -14.80 0.39
N ASN A 356 9.27 -14.97 1.70
CA ASN A 356 9.89 -16.08 2.42
C ASN A 356 9.57 -17.40 1.72
N ALA A 357 10.51 -18.33 1.70
CA ALA A 357 10.50 -19.58 0.97
C ALA A 357 10.68 -19.48 -0.56
N GLU A 358 10.83 -18.30 -1.11
CA GLU A 358 11.16 -18.07 -2.51
C GLU A 358 12.64 -17.72 -2.73
N SER A 359 13.03 -17.57 -3.99
CA SER A 359 14.41 -17.28 -4.37
C SER A 359 14.67 -15.77 -4.39
N ILE A 360 15.53 -15.28 -3.52
CA ILE A 360 15.96 -13.89 -3.56
C ILE A 360 16.69 -13.54 -4.87
N THR A 361 17.29 -14.54 -5.55
CA THR A 361 17.89 -14.33 -6.88
C THR A 361 16.80 -14.08 -7.92
N ALA A 362 15.65 -14.74 -7.84
CA ALA A 362 14.52 -14.49 -8.74
C ALA A 362 13.97 -13.08 -8.52
N CYS A 363 13.74 -12.71 -7.28
CA CYS A 363 13.30 -11.37 -6.90
C CYS A 363 14.25 -10.26 -7.38
N ASP A 364 15.56 -10.37 -7.09
CA ASP A 364 16.56 -9.39 -7.52
C ASP A 364 16.63 -9.27 -9.05
N ASN A 365 16.48 -10.38 -9.77
CA ASN A 365 16.41 -10.38 -11.24
C ASN A 365 15.13 -9.68 -11.76
N TRP A 366 13.97 -10.01 -11.19
CA TRP A 366 12.70 -9.42 -11.59
C TRP A 366 12.67 -7.91 -11.32
N LEU A 367 13.09 -7.50 -10.13
CA LEU A 367 13.24 -6.09 -9.79
C LEU A 367 14.18 -5.38 -10.76
N GLY A 368 15.34 -6.00 -11.05
CA GLY A 368 16.29 -5.47 -12.03
C GLY A 368 15.67 -5.33 -13.42
N GLN A 369 14.81 -6.26 -13.84
CA GLN A 369 14.10 -6.17 -15.11
C GLN A 369 13.11 -5.01 -15.09
N LEU A 370 12.22 -4.91 -14.09
CA LEU A 370 11.23 -3.84 -13.99
C LEU A 370 11.87 -2.45 -14.03
N VAL A 371 12.92 -2.25 -13.22
CA VAL A 371 13.66 -0.97 -13.21
C VAL A 371 14.34 -0.73 -14.55
N GLY A 372 14.94 -1.76 -15.17
CA GLY A 372 15.54 -1.68 -16.49
C GLY A 372 14.55 -1.29 -17.58
N ASP A 373 13.32 -1.80 -17.51
CA ASP A 373 12.22 -1.45 -18.42
C ASP A 373 11.82 0.02 -18.25
N VAL A 374 11.66 0.50 -17.00
CA VAL A 374 11.40 1.92 -16.72
C VAL A 374 12.53 2.81 -17.18
N GLU A 375 13.78 2.48 -16.85
CA GLU A 375 14.94 3.26 -17.26
C GLU A 375 15.12 3.30 -18.79
N SER A 376 14.59 2.30 -19.50
CA SER A 376 14.60 2.21 -20.97
C SER A 376 13.39 2.86 -21.63
N SER A 377 12.35 3.16 -20.86
CA SER A 377 11.13 3.78 -21.33
C SER A 377 11.37 5.20 -21.87
N PRO A 378 10.57 5.63 -22.88
CA PRO A 378 10.44 7.04 -23.22
C PRO A 378 9.99 7.92 -22.04
N ASP A 379 9.28 7.35 -21.05
CA ASP A 379 8.75 8.05 -19.88
C ASP A 379 9.80 8.22 -18.76
N TRP A 380 10.95 7.56 -18.85
CA TRP A 380 12.01 7.67 -17.84
C TRP A 380 12.33 9.09 -17.40
N PRO A 381 12.45 10.09 -18.33
CA PRO A 381 12.78 11.47 -17.96
C PRO A 381 11.79 12.13 -16.99
N THR A 382 10.62 11.55 -16.79
CA THR A 382 9.54 12.11 -15.94
C THR A 382 8.99 11.10 -14.94
N THR A 383 9.77 10.05 -14.63
CA THR A 383 9.33 8.95 -13.74
C THR A 383 10.05 8.99 -12.39
N ALA A 384 9.31 8.71 -11.34
CA ALA A 384 9.82 8.37 -10.02
C ALA A 384 9.33 6.95 -9.67
N VAL A 385 10.26 6.06 -9.29
CA VAL A 385 9.99 4.70 -8.85
C VAL A 385 10.29 4.60 -7.37
N PHE A 386 9.34 4.11 -6.59
CA PHE A 386 9.48 3.75 -5.19
C PHE A 386 9.48 2.23 -5.09
N ILE A 387 10.54 1.66 -4.53
CA ILE A 387 10.69 0.22 -4.34
C ILE A 387 10.64 -0.02 -2.85
N THR A 388 9.67 -0.78 -2.38
CA THR A 388 9.51 -1.09 -0.96
C THR A 388 8.88 -2.46 -0.74
N TRP A 389 8.85 -2.91 0.50
CA TRP A 389 8.31 -4.18 0.95
C TRP A 389 7.14 -3.93 1.90
N ASP A 390 6.19 -4.82 1.90
CA ASP A 390 4.93 -4.71 2.66
C ASP A 390 5.14 -4.75 4.17
N ASP A 391 5.95 -5.71 4.63
CA ASP A 391 6.33 -5.84 6.04
C ASP A 391 7.74 -6.45 6.23
N PHE A 392 8.09 -6.73 7.47
CA PHE A 392 9.44 -7.16 7.89
C PHE A 392 9.74 -8.66 7.64
N GLY A 393 8.75 -9.48 7.27
CA GLY A 393 8.89 -10.91 7.01
C GLY A 393 9.33 -11.76 8.18
N GLY A 394 9.21 -11.25 9.41
CA GLY A 394 9.74 -11.89 10.60
C GLY A 394 11.25 -11.71 10.80
N PHE A 395 11.94 -10.98 9.91
CA PHE A 395 13.39 -10.74 10.00
C PHE A 395 13.74 -9.57 10.91
N TYR A 396 14.92 -9.67 11.53
CA TYR A 396 15.43 -8.69 12.46
C TYR A 396 15.63 -7.31 11.83
N ASP A 397 15.24 -6.29 12.59
CA ASP A 397 15.61 -4.90 12.40
C ASP A 397 15.91 -4.24 13.74
N GLN A 398 16.91 -3.40 13.77
CA GLN A 398 17.35 -2.77 15.01
C GLN A 398 16.62 -1.47 15.34
N VAL A 399 15.90 -0.89 14.38
CA VAL A 399 15.32 0.45 14.50
C VAL A 399 13.84 0.37 14.85
N TYR A 400 13.49 0.94 15.99
CA TYR A 400 12.10 1.04 16.43
C TYR A 400 11.38 2.17 15.71
N PRO A 401 10.16 1.94 15.19
CA PRO A 401 9.39 2.99 14.50
C PRO A 401 9.05 4.19 15.38
N GLY A 402 9.07 4.01 16.70
CA GLY A 402 8.72 5.04 17.67
C GLY A 402 7.31 4.83 18.22
N THR A 403 6.91 5.78 19.08
CA THR A 403 5.55 5.84 19.62
C THR A 403 4.70 6.86 18.88
N ASN A 404 5.19 7.38 17.79
CA ASN A 404 4.43 8.24 16.92
C ASN A 404 3.51 7.31 16.11
N ALA A 405 2.47 6.84 16.77
CA ALA A 405 1.36 6.24 16.09
C ALA A 405 1.00 7.13 14.89
N SER A 406 0.73 6.52 13.76
CA SER A 406 0.09 7.18 12.65
C SER A 406 -0.99 8.15 13.18
N PRO A 407 -1.25 9.30 12.55
CA PRO A 407 -2.27 10.24 13.01
C PRO A 407 -3.63 9.61 13.30
N ASP A 408 -3.93 8.46 12.74
CA ASP A 408 -5.14 7.67 13.02
C ASP A 408 -5.03 6.83 14.31
N GLY A 409 -3.85 6.74 14.92
CA GLY A 409 -3.58 5.99 16.15
C GLY A 409 -3.10 4.55 15.91
N THR A 410 -2.86 4.14 14.66
CA THR A 410 -2.29 2.83 14.32
C THR A 410 -0.81 2.79 14.70
N GLN A 411 -0.34 1.68 15.27
CA GLN A 411 1.07 1.45 15.53
C GLN A 411 1.76 1.08 14.22
N GLU A 412 2.83 1.78 13.87
CA GLU A 412 3.68 1.42 12.75
C GLU A 412 4.38 0.09 13.00
N GLY A 413 4.56 -0.71 11.94
CA GLY A 413 5.31 -1.95 12.01
C GLY A 413 6.83 -1.73 11.92
N PRO A 414 7.62 -2.82 11.93
CA PRO A 414 9.07 -2.75 11.79
C PRO A 414 9.52 -2.07 10.50
N ARG A 415 10.78 -1.61 10.48
CA ARG A 415 11.36 -0.92 9.35
C ARG A 415 11.47 -1.82 8.12
N VAL A 416 11.05 -1.28 6.98
CA VAL A 416 11.16 -1.91 5.67
C VAL A 416 12.12 -1.13 4.76
N PRO A 417 12.77 -1.76 3.77
CA PRO A 417 13.61 -1.04 2.83
C PRO A 417 12.76 -0.11 1.94
N LEU A 418 13.33 1.05 1.59
CA LEU A 418 12.76 1.89 0.54
C LEU A 418 13.87 2.51 -0.30
N ILE A 419 13.78 2.31 -1.62
CA ILE A 419 14.70 2.84 -2.61
C ILE A 419 13.92 3.74 -3.58
N ILE A 420 14.42 4.95 -3.83
CA ILE A 420 13.80 5.93 -4.74
C ILE A 420 14.65 6.06 -5.99
N VAL A 421 14.15 5.55 -7.11
CA VAL A 421 14.84 5.53 -8.40
C VAL A 421 14.20 6.55 -9.34
N SER A 422 14.96 7.55 -9.74
CA SER A 422 14.49 8.60 -10.63
C SER A 422 15.69 9.30 -11.28
N PRO A 423 15.54 9.90 -12.48
CA PRO A 423 16.55 10.82 -13.00
C PRO A 423 16.88 11.96 -12.05
N PHE A 424 15.93 12.30 -11.19
CA PHE A 424 16.03 13.42 -10.24
C PHE A 424 16.20 13.01 -8.79
N ALA A 425 16.31 11.69 -8.49
CA ALA A 425 16.71 11.25 -7.16
C ALA A 425 18.11 11.78 -6.84
N ARG A 426 18.33 12.21 -5.58
CA ARG A 426 19.67 12.66 -5.17
C ARG A 426 20.64 11.47 -5.17
N PRO A 427 21.77 11.57 -5.88
CA PRO A 427 22.68 10.46 -6.04
C PRO A 427 23.31 10.06 -4.70
N GLY A 428 23.26 8.78 -4.38
CA GLY A 428 23.85 8.25 -3.16
C GLY A 428 23.37 8.95 -1.89
N PHE A 429 22.13 9.36 -1.83
CA PHE A 429 21.52 10.05 -0.69
C PHE A 429 20.77 9.08 0.22
N THR A 430 20.80 9.32 1.51
CA THR A 430 19.95 8.64 2.48
C THR A 430 19.04 9.66 3.13
N ASP A 431 17.74 9.43 3.01
CA ASP A 431 16.73 10.19 3.73
C ASP A 431 16.51 9.56 5.10
N THR A 432 16.69 10.37 6.13
CA THR A 432 16.58 9.97 7.54
C THR A 432 15.28 10.44 8.18
N SER A 433 14.39 10.99 7.37
CA SER A 433 13.06 11.40 7.84
C SER A 433 12.20 10.15 8.09
N ALA A 434 11.47 10.13 9.20
CA ALA A 434 10.49 9.05 9.42
C ALA A 434 9.44 9.09 8.33
N ALA A 435 9.18 7.95 7.74
CA ALA A 435 8.27 7.75 6.62
C ALA A 435 7.53 6.42 6.76
N THR A 436 6.38 6.34 6.09
CA THR A 436 5.57 5.13 5.96
C THR A 436 5.04 5.04 4.51
N PHE A 437 4.14 4.13 4.21
CA PHE A 437 3.50 4.07 2.89
C PHE A 437 2.64 5.31 2.62
N ALA A 438 2.06 5.94 3.66
CA ALA A 438 1.41 7.23 3.55
C ALA A 438 2.32 8.32 2.96
N SER A 439 3.63 8.20 3.13
CA SER A 439 4.61 9.12 2.55
C SER A 439 4.71 9.01 1.02
N ILE A 440 4.51 7.82 0.46
CA ILE A 440 4.44 7.60 -1.00
C ILE A 440 3.17 8.23 -1.56
N LEU A 441 2.06 8.09 -0.82
CA LEU A 441 0.78 8.71 -1.19
C LEU A 441 0.88 10.23 -1.13
N ALA A 442 1.43 10.79 -0.06
CA ALA A 442 1.67 12.24 0.06
C ALA A 442 2.55 12.78 -1.09
N TYR A 443 3.60 12.05 -1.48
CA TYR A 443 4.40 12.40 -2.65
C TYR A 443 3.57 12.41 -3.94
N THR A 444 2.74 11.39 -4.14
CA THR A 444 1.85 11.26 -5.31
C THR A 444 0.83 12.39 -5.35
N GLU A 445 0.19 12.67 -4.23
CA GLU A 445 -0.79 13.75 -4.08
C GLU A 445 -0.18 15.13 -4.35
N HIS A 446 0.96 15.42 -3.77
CA HIS A 446 1.69 16.67 -4.00
C HIS A 446 2.14 16.79 -5.46
N THR A 447 2.59 15.69 -6.08
CA THR A 447 3.03 15.66 -7.48
C THR A 447 1.89 16.02 -8.43
N PHE A 448 0.70 15.47 -8.19
CA PHE A 448 -0.46 15.64 -9.08
C PHE A 448 -1.48 16.67 -8.60
N GLY A 449 -1.26 17.30 -7.44
CA GLY A 449 -2.18 18.30 -6.86
C GLY A 449 -3.49 17.68 -6.39
N LEU A 450 -3.46 16.43 -5.90
CA LEU A 450 -4.60 15.72 -5.36
C LEU A 450 -4.87 16.14 -3.91
N SER A 451 -6.10 15.92 -3.45
CA SER A 451 -6.43 16.09 -2.04
C SER A 451 -6.06 14.83 -1.26
N PRO A 452 -5.57 14.95 -0.03
CA PRO A 452 -5.29 13.81 0.83
C PRO A 452 -6.47 12.87 1.01
N LEU A 453 -6.18 11.60 1.28
CA LEU A 453 -7.17 10.57 1.60
C LEU A 453 -7.68 10.76 3.02
N GLY A 454 -6.77 11.03 3.95
CA GLY A 454 -7.06 11.14 5.37
C GLY A 454 -6.01 11.90 6.16
N PRO A 455 -6.00 11.75 7.48
CA PRO A 455 -4.98 12.40 8.31
C PRO A 455 -3.58 11.82 8.13
N SER A 456 -3.44 10.51 7.87
CA SER A 456 -2.15 9.83 7.80
C SER A 456 -1.29 10.41 6.68
N ASP A 457 -1.80 10.44 5.45
CA ASP A 457 -1.12 10.97 4.28
C ASP A 457 -1.05 12.51 4.27
N ALA A 458 -2.08 13.21 4.80
CA ALA A 458 -2.07 14.68 4.87
C ALA A 458 -0.92 15.26 5.70
N TYR A 459 -0.40 14.50 6.65
CA TYR A 459 0.70 14.93 7.55
C TYR A 459 1.97 14.10 7.35
N ALA A 460 1.95 13.11 6.46
CA ALA A 460 3.12 12.31 6.16
C ALA A 460 4.23 13.15 5.53
N TYR A 461 5.46 12.74 5.78
CA TYR A 461 6.61 13.22 5.04
C TYR A 461 6.53 12.73 3.58
N ASP A 462 6.82 13.59 2.61
CA ASP A 462 6.60 13.35 1.18
C ASP A 462 7.87 13.03 0.38
N PHE A 463 8.93 12.59 1.01
CA PHE A 463 10.24 12.31 0.40
C PHE A 463 10.83 13.49 -0.39
N SER A 464 10.38 14.72 -0.18
CA SER A 464 10.85 15.90 -0.91
C SER A 464 12.37 16.11 -0.81
N ASN A 465 12.99 15.69 0.31
CA ASN A 465 14.44 15.73 0.48
C ASN A 465 15.21 14.76 -0.42
N ALA A 466 14.59 13.69 -0.87
CA ALA A 466 15.22 12.67 -1.71
C ALA A 466 15.40 13.12 -3.18
N PHE A 467 14.79 14.24 -3.57
CA PHE A 467 14.81 14.72 -4.96
C PHE A 467 15.60 16.02 -5.12
N ALA A 468 16.19 16.19 -6.30
CA ALA A 468 16.90 17.39 -6.71
C ALA A 468 16.53 17.71 -8.18
N TYR A 469 15.36 18.29 -8.40
CA TYR A 469 14.81 18.53 -9.74
C TYR A 469 15.63 19.50 -10.62
N ALA A 470 16.55 20.26 -10.05
CA ALA A 470 17.44 21.15 -10.78
C ALA A 470 18.77 20.46 -11.21
N GLN A 471 19.01 19.19 -10.79
CA GLN A 471 20.23 18.48 -11.20
C GLN A 471 20.13 17.97 -12.64
N ALA A 472 21.30 17.66 -13.22
CA ALA A 472 21.32 16.86 -14.45
C ALA A 472 20.76 15.47 -14.16
N PRO A 473 19.94 14.90 -15.06
CA PRO A 473 19.36 13.58 -14.89
C PRO A 473 20.43 12.51 -14.62
N LEU A 474 20.16 11.63 -13.66
CA LEU A 474 21.03 10.50 -13.38
C LEU A 474 21.06 9.54 -14.58
N LYS A 475 22.21 8.88 -14.74
CA LYS A 475 22.36 7.84 -15.75
C LYS A 475 21.64 6.57 -15.30
N ARG A 476 21.21 5.80 -16.28
CA ARG A 476 20.66 4.46 -16.09
C ARG A 476 21.69 3.56 -15.42
N LEU A 477 21.22 2.67 -14.55
CA LEU A 477 22.07 1.63 -13.94
C LEU A 477 21.91 0.33 -14.75
N PRO A 478 22.99 -0.23 -15.30
CA PRO A 478 22.92 -1.54 -15.94
C PRO A 478 22.49 -2.61 -14.92
N MET A 479 21.36 -3.27 -15.16
CA MET A 479 20.87 -4.35 -14.32
C MET A 479 21.57 -5.67 -14.64
N VAL A 480 21.67 -6.53 -13.62
CA VAL A 480 22.33 -7.84 -13.69
C VAL A 480 21.27 -8.92 -13.68
N HIS A 481 21.33 -9.84 -14.62
CA HIS A 481 20.52 -11.06 -14.59
C HIS A 481 21.39 -12.26 -14.22
N ARG A 482 21.05 -12.97 -13.16
CA ARG A 482 21.78 -14.14 -12.67
C ARG A 482 20.98 -15.41 -12.88
N PRO A 483 21.65 -16.55 -13.16
CA PRO A 483 20.96 -17.83 -13.22
C PRO A 483 20.43 -18.22 -11.84
N LEU A 484 19.21 -18.75 -11.79
CA LEU A 484 18.62 -19.23 -10.54
C LEU A 484 19.43 -20.41 -9.97
N PRO A 485 19.64 -20.46 -8.66
CA PRO A 485 20.23 -21.62 -7.99
C PRO A 485 19.40 -22.87 -8.23
N ARG A 486 20.06 -24.04 -8.26
CA ARG A 486 19.34 -25.30 -8.47
C ARG A 486 18.35 -25.61 -7.37
N THR A 487 18.57 -25.16 -6.16
CA THR A 487 17.68 -25.28 -5.01
C THR A 487 16.36 -24.52 -5.23
N ALA A 488 16.42 -23.34 -5.80
CA ALA A 488 15.24 -22.56 -6.15
C ALA A 488 14.33 -23.28 -7.17
N LEU A 489 14.92 -23.99 -8.13
CA LEU A 489 14.19 -24.73 -9.15
C LEU A 489 13.39 -25.95 -8.60
N HIS A 490 13.67 -26.41 -7.36
CA HIS A 490 12.96 -27.53 -6.75
C HIS A 490 11.79 -27.09 -5.87
N ILE A 491 11.79 -25.87 -5.37
CA ILE A 491 10.74 -25.35 -4.47
C ILE A 491 9.45 -25.12 -5.28
N HIS A 492 9.53 -24.71 -6.51
CA HIS A 492 8.40 -24.56 -7.43
C HIS A 492 7.61 -25.86 -7.69
N GLN A 493 8.08 -27.00 -7.22
CA GLN A 493 7.39 -28.30 -7.37
C GLN A 493 6.60 -28.70 -6.12
N THR A 494 6.51 -27.87 -5.09
CA THR A 494 5.83 -28.21 -3.83
C THR A 494 4.87 -27.08 -3.40
N PRO A 495 3.65 -27.04 -3.94
CA PRO A 495 2.67 -25.97 -3.67
C PRO A 495 2.35 -25.73 -2.19
N ALA A 496 2.60 -26.72 -1.32
CA ALA A 496 2.33 -26.62 0.11
C ALA A 496 3.30 -25.71 0.91
N LEU A 497 4.32 -25.16 0.26
CA LEU A 497 5.31 -24.25 0.86
C LEU A 497 5.03 -22.78 0.57
N LEU A 498 4.11 -22.51 -0.35
CA LEU A 498 3.82 -21.18 -0.90
C LEU A 498 2.69 -20.44 -0.19
N HIS A 499 2.06 -21.04 0.83
CA HIS A 499 1.06 -20.31 1.61
C HIS A 499 1.75 -19.46 2.67
N ASP A 500 1.48 -18.16 2.60
CA ASP A 500 1.85 -17.22 3.65
C ASP A 500 1.29 -17.69 5.01
N PRO A 501 2.13 -17.92 6.04
CA PRO A 501 1.69 -18.38 7.34
C PRO A 501 1.15 -17.26 8.24
N SER A 502 1.24 -15.98 7.83
CA SER A 502 0.89 -14.81 8.65
C SER A 502 -0.63 -14.42 8.69
#